data_161fae9e4fd428d014b16c1914016a29
#
_entry.id   161fae9e4fd428d014b16c1914016a29
#
_cell.length_a   1.000
_cell.length_b   1.000
_cell.length_c   1.000
_cell.angle_alpha   90.00
_cell.angle_beta   90.00
_cell.angle_gamma   90.00
#
_symmetry.space_group_name_H-M   'P 1'
#
loop_
_entity.id
_entity.type
_entity.pdbx_description
1 polymer ?
#
loop_
_entity_poly.entity_id
_entity_poly.type
_entity_poly.pdbx_seq_one_letter_code
_entity_poly.pdbx_strand_id
1 'polypeptide(L)'
;DLVASLAKADSRDEIAAAVLGEAGRLLRRAALFIAQADRVIGWAAVPEPPEGLRSFSVTFSEPSLFASLRNTDGFYVGPCPDLPGNRRILEALGASFPTVVAAVPVTLKGKSVLFLLGEARPDEPPPKAMELKRLGALTAVALEILLLKNRLRSL
;
A
#
# COMPACT_ATOMS: atom_id res chain seq x y z
N ASP A 1 7.62 13.73 11.98
CA ASP A 1 6.97 13.73 10.68
C ASP A 1 7.38 12.49 9.88
N LEU A 2 6.74 12.28 8.76
CA LEU A 2 6.96 11.09 7.94
C LEU A 2 8.42 10.94 7.48
N VAL A 3 9.01 12.02 6.97
CA VAL A 3 10.39 11.97 6.46
C VAL A 3 11.36 11.60 7.57
N ALA A 4 11.22 12.22 8.75
CA ALA A 4 12.07 11.92 9.89
C ALA A 4 11.89 10.47 10.36
N SER A 5 10.66 10.00 10.43
CA SER A 5 10.36 8.61 10.83
C SER A 5 10.96 7.60 9.86
N LEU A 6 10.84 7.87 8.56
CA LEU A 6 11.40 6.98 7.53
C LEU A 6 12.93 6.99 7.56
N ALA A 7 13.55 8.15 7.82
CA ALA A 7 15.00 8.26 7.89
C ALA A 7 15.59 7.45 9.07
N LYS A 8 14.82 7.31 10.14
CA LYS A 8 15.24 6.55 11.33
C LYS A 8 14.92 5.06 11.27
N ALA A 9 14.11 4.64 10.30
CA ALA A 9 13.62 3.27 10.25
C ALA A 9 14.76 2.28 10.00
N ASP A 10 14.82 1.24 10.81
CA ASP A 10 15.81 0.18 10.72
C ASP A 10 15.19 -1.17 10.37
N SER A 11 13.89 -1.23 10.12
CA SER A 11 13.20 -2.44 9.75
C SER A 11 12.03 -2.13 8.81
N ARG A 12 11.58 -3.17 8.11
CA ARG A 12 10.37 -3.04 7.27
C ARG A 12 9.14 -2.68 8.10
N ASP A 13 9.04 -3.24 9.30
CA ASP A 13 7.90 -2.95 10.17
C ASP A 13 7.88 -1.49 10.61
N GLU A 14 9.03 -0.88 10.85
CA GLU A 14 9.11 0.54 11.18
C GLU A 14 8.72 1.41 9.98
N ILE A 15 9.11 1.02 8.77
CA ILE A 15 8.68 1.70 7.54
C ILE A 15 7.17 1.60 7.39
N ALA A 16 6.62 0.39 7.55
CA ALA A 16 5.18 0.16 7.45
C ALA A 16 4.40 1.02 8.46
N ALA A 17 4.86 1.08 9.69
CA ALA A 17 4.21 1.88 10.74
C ALA A 17 4.21 3.37 10.37
N ALA A 18 5.32 3.90 9.86
CA ALA A 18 5.42 5.30 9.47
C ALA A 18 4.51 5.62 8.28
N VAL A 19 4.51 4.77 7.27
CA VAL A 19 3.69 4.95 6.07
C VAL A 19 2.21 4.86 6.41
N LEU A 20 1.81 3.86 7.18
CA LEU A 20 0.41 3.67 7.58
C LEU A 20 -0.06 4.78 8.53
N GLY A 21 0.82 5.31 9.37
CA GLY A 21 0.51 6.46 10.20
C GLY A 21 0.13 7.68 9.35
N GLU A 22 0.88 7.94 8.28
CA GLU A 22 0.55 9.02 7.36
C GLU A 22 -0.71 8.72 6.55
N ALA A 23 -0.83 7.49 6.03
CA ALA A 23 -2.01 7.08 5.27
C ALA A 23 -3.29 7.19 6.10
N GLY A 24 -3.23 6.88 7.40
CA GLY A 24 -4.36 6.99 8.31
C GLY A 24 -4.84 8.41 8.55
N ARG A 25 -3.99 9.41 8.28
CA ARG A 25 -4.40 10.81 8.30
C ARG A 25 -5.18 11.20 7.06
N LEU A 26 -4.95 10.52 5.95
CA LEU A 26 -5.55 10.82 4.65
C LEU A 26 -6.78 9.96 4.36
N LEU A 27 -6.86 8.79 4.94
CA LEU A 27 -7.84 7.76 4.61
C LEU A 27 -8.53 7.24 5.86
N ARG A 28 -9.75 6.73 5.69
CA ARG A 28 -10.51 6.11 6.78
C ARG A 28 -9.82 4.85 7.29
N ARG A 29 -9.30 4.07 6.39
CA ARG A 29 -8.49 2.88 6.66
C ARG A 29 -7.51 2.68 5.53
N ALA A 30 -6.39 2.07 5.82
CA ALA A 30 -5.36 1.82 4.82
C ALA A 30 -4.61 0.54 5.16
N ALA A 31 -4.12 -0.13 4.13
CA ALA A 31 -3.34 -1.34 4.28
C ALA A 31 -2.16 -1.36 3.31
N LEU A 32 -1.12 -2.04 3.71
CA LEU A 32 0.01 -2.37 2.86
C LEU A 32 -0.08 -3.83 2.47
N PHE A 33 0.19 -4.09 1.19
CA PHE A 33 0.21 -5.42 0.61
C PHE A 33 1.58 -5.64 -0.02
N ILE A 34 2.10 -6.84 0.10
CA ILE A 34 3.41 -7.21 -0.46
C ILE A 34 3.21 -7.84 -1.83
N ALA A 35 3.91 -7.30 -2.83
CA ALA A 35 3.90 -7.87 -4.17
C ALA A 35 4.99 -8.93 -4.29
N GLN A 36 4.60 -10.14 -4.66
CA GLN A 36 5.51 -11.22 -5.00
C GLN A 36 5.52 -11.39 -6.52
N ALA A 37 6.24 -12.39 -7.04
CA ALA A 37 6.36 -12.58 -8.48
C ALA A 37 5.01 -12.81 -9.16
N ASP A 38 4.11 -13.57 -8.54
CA ASP A 38 2.84 -13.99 -9.14
C ASP A 38 1.60 -13.51 -8.38
N ARG A 39 1.76 -12.96 -7.19
CA ARG A 39 0.63 -12.62 -6.33
C ARG A 39 0.93 -11.48 -5.38
N VAL A 40 -0.14 -11.01 -4.74
CA VAL A 40 -0.08 -9.99 -3.70
C VAL A 40 -0.63 -10.60 -2.41
N ILE A 41 0.06 -10.35 -1.32
CA ILE A 41 -0.36 -10.83 0.01
C ILE A 41 -0.57 -9.65 0.95
N GLY A 42 -1.50 -9.80 1.90
CA GLY A 42 -1.75 -8.77 2.92
C GLY A 42 -0.64 -8.72 3.96
N TRP A 43 -0.35 -7.52 4.46
CA TRP A 43 0.75 -7.36 5.41
C TRP A 43 0.33 -6.61 6.67
N ALA A 44 -0.02 -5.34 6.56
CA ALA A 44 -0.28 -4.48 7.72
C ALA A 44 -1.38 -3.48 7.39
N ALA A 45 -2.08 -2.98 8.41
CA ALA A 45 -3.19 -2.05 8.20
C ALA A 45 -3.42 -1.15 9.42
N VAL A 46 -4.12 -0.04 9.17
CA VAL A 46 -4.58 0.89 10.20
C VAL A 46 -6.08 1.13 9.99
N PRO A 47 -6.86 1.40 11.03
CA PRO A 47 -6.46 1.53 12.44
C PRO A 47 -6.04 0.22 13.09
N GLU A 48 -6.60 -0.90 12.64
CA GLU A 48 -6.23 -2.24 13.11
C GLU A 48 -6.24 -3.19 11.92
N PRO A 49 -5.29 -4.15 11.86
CA PRO A 49 -5.33 -5.13 10.77
C PRO A 49 -6.57 -6.01 10.92
N PRO A 50 -7.39 -6.13 9.85
CA PRO A 50 -8.51 -7.06 9.86
C PRO A 50 -8.02 -8.50 10.02
N GLU A 51 -8.86 -9.34 10.63
CA GLU A 51 -8.49 -10.74 10.93
C GLU A 51 -8.08 -11.50 9.68
N GLY A 52 -8.47 -11.40 8.59
CA GLY A 52 -8.07 -12.17 7.41
C GLY A 52 -6.94 -11.55 6.60
N LEU A 53 -6.41 -10.40 7.01
CA LEU A 53 -5.46 -9.67 6.18
C LEU A 53 -4.20 -10.47 5.85
N ARG A 54 -3.55 -11.05 6.85
CA ARG A 54 -2.28 -11.75 6.63
C ARG A 54 -2.41 -13.07 5.88
N SER A 55 -3.61 -13.67 5.86
CA SER A 55 -3.88 -14.87 5.07
C SER A 55 -4.44 -14.55 3.69
N PHE A 56 -4.65 -13.27 3.39
CA PHE A 56 -5.17 -12.84 2.10
C PHE A 56 -4.11 -12.95 1.01
N SER A 57 -4.50 -13.47 -0.14
CA SER A 57 -3.69 -13.38 -1.35
C SER A 57 -4.57 -13.28 -2.59
N VAL A 58 -4.06 -12.61 -3.62
CA VAL A 58 -4.69 -12.53 -4.93
C VAL A 58 -3.59 -12.62 -5.98
N THR A 59 -3.80 -13.43 -7.01
CA THR A 59 -2.82 -13.55 -8.09
C THR A 59 -2.95 -12.38 -9.05
N PHE A 60 -1.87 -12.05 -9.75
CA PHE A 60 -1.90 -11.01 -10.76
C PHE A 60 -2.67 -11.42 -12.02
N SER A 61 -2.96 -12.70 -12.19
CA SER A 61 -3.78 -13.16 -13.30
C SER A 61 -5.26 -12.84 -13.08
N GLU A 62 -5.69 -12.61 -11.85
CA GLU A 62 -7.06 -12.18 -11.54
C GLU A 62 -7.16 -10.67 -11.72
N PRO A 63 -8.13 -10.17 -12.51
CA PRO A 63 -8.29 -8.72 -12.68
C PRO A 63 -8.53 -8.01 -11.35
N SER A 64 -7.73 -6.98 -11.08
CA SER A 64 -7.82 -6.19 -9.86
C SER A 64 -7.09 -4.87 -10.02
N LEU A 65 -7.25 -3.96 -9.05
CA LEU A 65 -6.47 -2.72 -9.00
C LEU A 65 -4.97 -3.02 -8.94
N PHE A 66 -4.57 -4.06 -8.22
CA PHE A 66 -3.17 -4.43 -8.12
C PHE A 66 -2.61 -4.88 -9.47
N ALA A 67 -3.37 -5.69 -10.20
CA ALA A 67 -2.96 -6.12 -11.54
C ALA A 67 -2.82 -4.92 -12.48
N SER A 68 -3.74 -3.97 -12.39
CA SER A 68 -3.71 -2.76 -13.23
C SER A 68 -2.54 -1.85 -12.93
N LEU A 69 -2.15 -1.74 -11.65
CA LEU A 69 -1.08 -0.84 -11.22
C LEU A 69 0.30 -1.52 -11.20
N ARG A 70 0.36 -2.81 -11.42
CA ARG A 70 1.61 -3.57 -11.35
C ARG A 70 2.68 -3.01 -12.27
N ASN A 71 3.85 -2.77 -11.70
CA ASN A 71 5.04 -2.28 -12.40
C ASN A 71 4.81 -0.95 -13.12
N THR A 72 3.92 -0.14 -12.58
CA THR A 72 3.70 1.23 -13.04
C THR A 72 4.13 2.21 -11.96
N ASP A 73 4.26 3.47 -12.33
CA ASP A 73 4.43 4.59 -11.40
C ASP A 73 3.13 5.38 -11.24
N GLY A 74 2.00 4.74 -11.56
CA GLY A 74 0.70 5.35 -11.52
C GLY A 74 0.06 5.35 -10.13
N PHE A 75 -1.23 5.62 -10.13
CA PHE A 75 -2.07 5.59 -8.93
C PHE A 75 -3.53 5.47 -9.37
N TYR A 76 -4.41 5.14 -8.43
CA TYR A 76 -5.84 5.17 -8.67
C TYR A 76 -6.55 5.85 -7.50
N VAL A 77 -7.46 6.77 -7.79
CA VAL A 77 -8.36 7.37 -6.81
C VAL A 77 -9.74 7.44 -7.44
N GLY A 78 -10.71 6.84 -6.80
CA GLY A 78 -12.09 6.85 -7.29
C GLY A 78 -12.89 5.67 -6.77
N PRO A 79 -14.13 5.50 -7.30
CA PRO A 79 -14.92 4.33 -6.94
C PRO A 79 -14.16 3.05 -7.22
N CYS A 80 -14.22 2.10 -6.29
CA CYS A 80 -13.57 0.81 -6.49
C CYS A 80 -14.26 0.06 -7.63
N PRO A 81 -13.56 -0.31 -8.70
CA PRO A 81 -14.18 -1.06 -9.79
C PRO A 81 -14.73 -2.41 -9.29
N ASP A 82 -15.89 -2.79 -9.81
CA ASP A 82 -16.55 -4.02 -9.39
C ASP A 82 -15.96 -5.23 -10.13
N LEU A 83 -14.86 -5.71 -9.60
CA LEU A 83 -14.15 -6.90 -10.07
C LEU A 83 -14.05 -7.90 -8.93
N PRO A 84 -14.11 -9.21 -9.20
CA PRO A 84 -14.01 -10.22 -8.13
C PRO A 84 -12.77 -10.05 -7.27
N GLY A 85 -11.61 -9.76 -7.87
CA GLY A 85 -10.38 -9.51 -7.13
C GLY A 85 -10.49 -8.30 -6.20
N ASN A 86 -11.15 -7.23 -6.66
CA ASN A 86 -11.33 -6.02 -5.86
C ASN A 86 -12.29 -6.25 -4.68
N ARG A 87 -13.33 -7.05 -4.87
CA ARG A 87 -14.23 -7.38 -3.75
C ARG A 87 -13.49 -8.12 -2.65
N ARG A 88 -12.62 -9.04 -3.02
CA ARG A 88 -11.78 -9.76 -2.07
C ARG A 88 -10.76 -8.86 -1.39
N ILE A 89 -10.18 -7.92 -2.12
CA ILE A 89 -9.26 -6.93 -1.58
C ILE A 89 -9.97 -6.04 -0.55
N LEU A 90 -11.17 -5.56 -0.88
CA LEU A 90 -11.95 -4.74 0.05
C LEU A 90 -12.30 -5.51 1.33
N GLU A 91 -12.66 -6.76 1.20
CA GLU A 91 -12.93 -7.61 2.35
C GLU A 91 -11.69 -7.73 3.23
N ALA A 92 -10.51 -7.95 2.64
CA ALA A 92 -9.26 -8.01 3.37
C ALA A 92 -8.90 -6.68 4.04
N LEU A 93 -9.30 -5.56 3.46
CA LEU A 93 -9.13 -4.22 4.03
C LEU A 93 -10.13 -3.95 5.16
N GLY A 94 -11.21 -4.71 5.23
CA GLY A 94 -12.29 -4.44 6.17
C GLY A 94 -13.30 -3.43 5.67
N ALA A 95 -13.30 -3.15 4.36
CA ALA A 95 -14.23 -2.22 3.73
C ALA A 95 -15.35 -2.96 3.02
N SER A 96 -16.44 -2.25 2.74
CA SER A 96 -17.61 -2.81 2.06
C SER A 96 -17.82 -2.12 0.73
N PHE A 97 -18.10 -2.93 -0.30
CA PHE A 97 -18.47 -2.41 -1.62
C PHE A 97 -19.92 -1.89 -1.58
N PRO A 98 -20.26 -0.75 -2.22
CA PRO A 98 -19.37 0.14 -2.98
C PRO A 98 -18.66 1.15 -2.08
N THR A 99 -17.48 1.58 -2.49
CA THR A 99 -16.73 2.59 -1.76
C THR A 99 -15.70 3.25 -2.67
N VAL A 100 -15.17 4.41 -2.25
CA VAL A 100 -14.10 5.12 -2.94
C VAL A 100 -12.77 4.70 -2.33
N VAL A 101 -11.83 4.35 -3.18
CA VAL A 101 -10.52 3.88 -2.76
C VAL A 101 -9.41 4.75 -3.35
N ALA A 102 -8.24 4.66 -2.72
CA ALA A 102 -7.01 5.22 -3.23
C ALA A 102 -5.96 4.12 -3.19
N ALA A 103 -5.23 3.96 -4.28
CA ALA A 103 -4.20 2.93 -4.38
C ALA A 103 -2.96 3.47 -5.09
N VAL A 104 -1.80 3.11 -4.58
CA VAL A 104 -0.53 3.47 -5.20
C VAL A 104 0.46 2.31 -5.08
N PRO A 105 1.14 1.94 -6.18
CA PRO A 105 2.21 0.96 -6.10
C PRO A 105 3.48 1.62 -5.56
N VAL A 106 4.27 0.84 -4.84
CA VAL A 106 5.62 1.22 -4.43
C VAL A 106 6.57 0.39 -5.28
N THR A 107 7.37 1.05 -6.11
CA THR A 107 8.23 0.36 -7.08
C THR A 107 9.70 0.59 -6.79
N LEU A 108 10.50 -0.46 -6.98
CA LEU A 108 11.95 -0.39 -6.95
C LEU A 108 12.47 -0.91 -8.29
N LYS A 109 13.24 -0.08 -8.99
CA LYS A 109 13.79 -0.43 -10.31
C LYS A 109 12.70 -0.90 -11.28
N GLY A 110 11.57 -0.21 -11.28
CA GLY A 110 10.46 -0.49 -12.19
C GLY A 110 9.57 -1.67 -11.80
N LYS A 111 9.83 -2.33 -10.69
CA LYS A 111 9.02 -3.47 -10.22
C LYS A 111 8.27 -3.11 -8.95
N SER A 112 6.99 -3.41 -8.92
CA SER A 112 6.17 -3.21 -7.73
C SER A 112 6.62 -4.18 -6.63
N VAL A 113 6.90 -3.63 -5.43
CA VAL A 113 7.28 -4.42 -4.26
C VAL A 113 6.21 -4.35 -3.18
N LEU A 114 5.46 -3.24 -3.11
CA LEU A 114 4.33 -3.07 -2.22
C LEU A 114 3.21 -2.37 -2.95
N PHE A 115 1.99 -2.51 -2.40
CA PHE A 115 0.86 -1.66 -2.75
C PHE A 115 0.29 -1.06 -1.48
N LEU A 116 0.02 0.25 -1.53
CA LEU A 116 -0.76 0.91 -0.50
C LEU A 116 -2.18 1.07 -1.04
N LEU A 117 -3.16 0.60 -0.29
CA LEU A 117 -4.57 0.73 -0.65
C LEU A 117 -5.34 1.21 0.57
N GLY A 118 -6.23 2.15 0.37
CA GLY A 118 -7.09 2.60 1.44
C GLY A 118 -8.47 3.00 0.97
N GLU A 119 -9.38 3.12 1.93
CA GLU A 119 -10.73 3.59 1.74
C GLU A 119 -10.82 5.06 2.10
N ALA A 120 -11.39 5.87 1.21
CA ALA A 120 -11.58 7.29 1.47
C ALA A 120 -12.63 7.51 2.56
N ARG A 121 -12.48 8.61 3.30
CA ARG A 121 -13.51 9.03 4.26
C ARG A 121 -14.74 9.50 3.52
N PRO A 122 -15.94 9.04 3.91
CA PRO A 122 -17.15 9.37 3.16
C PRO A 122 -17.51 10.85 3.14
N ASP A 123 -17.12 11.60 4.16
CA ASP A 123 -17.49 13.01 4.32
C ASP A 123 -16.37 13.98 3.93
N GLU A 124 -15.31 13.48 3.35
CA GLU A 124 -14.15 14.28 2.95
C GLU A 124 -13.79 14.00 1.50
N PRO A 125 -13.16 14.98 0.81
CA PRO A 125 -12.64 14.69 -0.52
C PRO A 125 -11.54 13.64 -0.42
N PRO A 126 -11.39 12.77 -1.44
CA PRO A 126 -10.33 11.78 -1.43
C PRO A 126 -8.95 12.44 -1.47
N PRO A 127 -7.88 11.72 -1.09
CA PRO A 127 -6.53 12.26 -1.15
C PRO A 127 -6.17 12.73 -2.55
N LYS A 128 -5.35 13.76 -2.64
CA LYS A 128 -4.88 14.27 -3.91
C LYS A 128 -3.84 13.32 -4.50
N ALA A 129 -3.78 13.24 -5.82
CA ALA A 129 -2.81 12.42 -6.53
C ALA A 129 -1.38 12.69 -6.06
N MET A 130 -1.02 13.96 -5.87
CA MET A 130 0.33 14.34 -5.43
C MET A 130 0.67 13.78 -4.06
N GLU A 131 -0.30 13.75 -3.14
CA GLU A 131 -0.09 13.19 -1.80
C GLU A 131 0.19 11.69 -1.87
N LEU A 132 -0.56 10.97 -2.68
CA LEU A 132 -0.38 9.53 -2.84
C LEU A 132 0.95 9.19 -3.53
N LYS A 133 1.27 9.91 -4.60
CA LYS A 133 2.54 9.70 -5.32
C LYS A 133 3.74 9.99 -4.44
N ARG A 134 3.65 11.07 -3.65
CA ARG A 134 4.70 11.41 -2.69
C ARG A 134 4.90 10.29 -1.66
N LEU A 135 3.80 9.80 -1.12
CA LEU A 135 3.85 8.72 -0.13
C LEU A 135 4.48 7.46 -0.70
N GLY A 136 4.10 7.08 -1.92
CA GLY A 136 4.70 5.94 -2.61
C GLY A 136 6.19 6.14 -2.87
N ALA A 137 6.58 7.33 -3.34
CA ALA A 137 7.98 7.64 -3.64
C ALA A 137 8.85 7.64 -2.38
N LEU A 138 8.36 8.23 -1.29
CA LEU A 138 9.09 8.25 -0.01
C LEU A 138 9.25 6.84 0.55
N THR A 139 8.22 6.01 0.41
CA THR A 139 8.28 4.61 0.84
C THR A 139 9.33 3.84 0.05
N ALA A 140 9.38 4.04 -1.27
CA ALA A 140 10.37 3.40 -2.13
C ALA A 140 11.79 3.78 -1.72
N VAL A 141 12.04 5.07 -1.48
CA VAL A 141 13.37 5.54 -1.05
C VAL A 141 13.75 4.93 0.29
N ALA A 142 12.81 4.87 1.24
CA ALA A 142 13.07 4.29 2.55
C ALA A 142 13.44 2.81 2.45
N LEU A 143 12.75 2.06 1.60
CA LEU A 143 13.06 0.65 1.37
C LEU A 143 14.44 0.46 0.74
N GLU A 144 14.79 1.31 -0.25
CA GLU A 144 16.12 1.27 -0.86
C GLU A 144 17.23 1.53 0.17
N ILE A 145 17.05 2.54 1.00
CA ILE A 145 18.01 2.87 2.06
C ILE A 145 18.14 1.69 3.04
N LEU A 146 17.04 1.07 3.42
CA LEU A 146 17.06 -0.08 4.31
C LEU A 146 17.83 -1.25 3.71
N LEU A 147 17.63 -1.52 2.42
CA LEU A 147 18.37 -2.57 1.72
C LEU A 147 19.87 -2.29 1.72
N LEU A 148 20.28 -1.03 1.49
CA LEU A 148 21.68 -0.63 1.53
C LEU A 148 22.27 -0.77 2.94
N LYS A 149 21.54 -0.36 3.97
CA LYS A 149 21.97 -0.55 5.37
C LYS A 149 22.20 -2.02 5.69
N ASN A 150 21.30 -2.88 5.24
CA ASN A 150 21.41 -4.32 5.49
C ASN A 150 22.60 -4.93 4.77
N ARG A 151 22.90 -4.48 3.56
CA ARG A 151 24.10 -4.92 2.83
C ARG A 151 25.38 -4.52 3.57
N LEU A 152 25.45 -3.29 4.07
CA LEU A 152 26.62 -2.82 4.82
C LEU A 152 26.82 -3.61 6.11
N ARG A 153 25.73 -3.97 6.80
CA ARG A 153 25.80 -4.79 8.02
C ARG A 153 26.25 -6.22 7.74
N SER A 154 26.10 -6.68 6.51
CA SER A 154 26.50 -8.04 6.12
C SER A 154 27.95 -8.17 5.71
N LEU A 155 28.70 -7.07 5.62
CA LEU A 155 30.12 -7.09 5.27
C LEU A 155 31.03 -7.58 6.42
#